data_92da8db9d698b223a79e42b22e5b92f3
#
_entry.id   92da8db9d698b223a79e42b22e5b92f3
#
_cell.length_a   1.000
_cell.length_b   1.000
_cell.length_c   1.000
_cell.angle_alpha   90.00
_cell.angle_beta   90.00
_cell.angle_gamma   90.00
#
_symmetry.space_group_name_H-M   'P 1'
#
loop_
_entity.id
_entity.type
_entity.pdbx_description
1 polymer ?
#
loop_
_entity_poly.entity_id
_entity_poly.type
_entity_poly.pdbx_seq_one_letter_code
_entity_poly.pdbx_strand_id
1 'polypeptide(L)'
;ISTSLNGDPLGISGIFITHAHIGHYAGLMFLGHESAATKSLNVFAMPRMEKFLRNNGPWSQLVDYKNIEILPLADQVWVELSGGIKVKPYQVPHRDEFSETVAFEVKSSKKSVLFLPDIDSWAKWKSEYGHSLQERVAAVDLAFLDATFFDNNELPGRDMSEIPHPRIVETMEVFDNLPESEKDKVYFIHLNHTNPARFFTSSAYKDISERGYKIANSNDRFCLD
;
A
#
# COMPACT_ATOMS: atom_id res chain seq x y z
N ILE A 1 -11.92 -12.49 -11.36
CA ILE A 1 -11.43 -12.22 -12.72
C ILE A 1 -12.22 -11.02 -13.21
N SER A 2 -11.60 -9.85 -13.22
CA SER A 2 -12.20 -8.65 -13.81
C SER A 2 -12.35 -8.90 -15.31
N THR A 3 -13.56 -8.96 -15.79
CA THR A 3 -13.82 -8.87 -17.22
C THR A 3 -13.56 -7.43 -17.63
N SER A 4 -12.58 -7.20 -18.52
CA SER A 4 -12.25 -5.88 -19.02
C SER A 4 -13.49 -5.22 -19.63
N LEU A 5 -13.99 -4.22 -18.97
CA LEU A 5 -14.96 -3.30 -19.54
C LEU A 5 -14.14 -2.30 -20.37
N ASN A 6 -14.32 -2.27 -21.68
CA ASN A 6 -13.71 -1.34 -22.66
C ASN A 6 -12.45 -1.80 -23.41
N GLY A 7 -12.17 -3.11 -23.50
CA GLY A 7 -11.10 -3.57 -24.41
C GLY A 7 -9.68 -3.31 -23.90
N ASP A 8 -9.51 -3.11 -22.58
CA ASP A 8 -8.19 -3.04 -21.97
C ASP A 8 -7.51 -4.41 -22.02
N PRO A 9 -6.33 -4.54 -22.64
CA PRO A 9 -5.62 -5.81 -22.78
C PRO A 9 -5.15 -6.39 -21.43
N LEU A 10 -5.06 -5.57 -20.38
CA LEU A 10 -4.61 -5.97 -19.06
C LEU A 10 -5.74 -6.46 -18.14
N GLY A 11 -7.02 -6.19 -18.50
CA GLY A 11 -8.18 -6.56 -17.68
C GLY A 11 -8.25 -5.79 -16.35
N ILE A 12 -7.64 -4.61 -16.25
CA ILE A 12 -7.67 -3.72 -15.09
C ILE A 12 -8.44 -2.44 -15.43
N SER A 13 -9.19 -1.91 -14.47
CA SER A 13 -10.03 -0.72 -14.65
C SER A 13 -9.35 0.56 -14.18
N GLY A 14 -8.25 0.46 -13.43
CA GLY A 14 -7.50 1.60 -12.93
C GLY A 14 -6.40 1.19 -11.96
N ILE A 15 -5.51 2.14 -11.68
CA ILE A 15 -4.37 1.99 -10.80
C ILE A 15 -4.39 3.12 -9.78
N PHE A 16 -4.24 2.79 -8.50
CA PHE A 16 -4.05 3.75 -7.42
C PHE A 16 -2.59 3.75 -6.99
N ILE A 17 -1.94 4.91 -7.04
CA ILE A 17 -0.52 5.03 -6.72
C ILE A 17 -0.37 5.55 -5.31
N THR A 18 0.43 4.86 -4.50
CA THR A 18 0.70 5.25 -3.11
C THR A 18 1.66 6.42 -3.02
N HIS A 19 2.78 6.36 -3.75
CA HIS A 19 3.83 7.41 -3.72
C HIS A 19 4.90 7.22 -4.81
N ALA A 20 5.82 8.19 -4.92
CA ALA A 20 6.85 8.25 -5.96
C ALA A 20 8.20 7.64 -5.55
N HIS A 21 8.23 6.53 -4.81
CA HIS A 21 9.42 5.68 -4.74
C HIS A 21 9.38 4.67 -5.89
N ILE A 22 10.53 4.45 -6.53
CA ILE A 22 10.58 3.79 -7.84
C ILE A 22 9.95 2.40 -7.87
N GLY A 23 10.05 1.63 -6.79
CA GLY A 23 9.42 0.32 -6.66
C GLY A 23 7.89 0.33 -6.69
N HIS A 24 7.26 1.49 -6.43
CA HIS A 24 5.80 1.63 -6.29
C HIS A 24 5.11 2.21 -7.53
N TYR A 25 5.85 2.75 -8.50
CA TYR A 25 5.26 3.29 -9.72
C TYR A 25 5.99 2.86 -11.01
N ALA A 26 7.16 2.20 -10.90
CA ALA A 26 7.92 1.76 -12.07
C ALA A 26 7.09 0.87 -13.02
N GLY A 27 6.13 0.10 -12.49
CA GLY A 27 5.24 -0.74 -13.30
C GLY A 27 4.42 0.02 -14.34
N LEU A 28 4.24 1.32 -14.20
CA LEU A 28 3.56 2.16 -15.20
C LEU A 28 4.27 2.15 -16.56
N MET A 29 5.59 1.91 -16.60
CA MET A 29 6.35 1.83 -17.84
C MET A 29 5.78 0.81 -18.83
N PHE A 30 5.14 -0.25 -18.33
CA PHE A 30 4.56 -1.31 -19.17
C PHE A 30 3.21 -0.92 -19.79
N LEU A 31 2.70 0.28 -19.52
CA LEU A 31 1.47 0.79 -20.12
C LEU A 31 1.73 1.50 -21.47
N GLY A 32 2.99 1.81 -21.78
CA GLY A 32 3.42 2.51 -22.98
C GLY A 32 3.26 1.71 -24.29
N HIS A 33 3.56 2.39 -25.40
CA HIS A 33 3.43 1.85 -26.74
C HIS A 33 4.27 0.59 -26.99
N GLU A 34 5.41 0.50 -26.34
CA GLU A 34 6.36 -0.60 -26.51
C GLU A 34 5.94 -1.88 -25.77
N SER A 35 4.85 -1.82 -25.00
CA SER A 35 4.34 -2.93 -24.21
C SER A 35 2.83 -3.08 -24.35
N ALA A 36 2.03 -2.72 -23.35
CA ALA A 36 0.58 -2.93 -23.37
C ALA A 36 -0.17 -1.95 -24.27
N ALA A 37 0.42 -0.80 -24.61
CA ALA A 37 -0.18 0.25 -25.43
C ALA A 37 -1.61 0.60 -24.97
N THR A 38 -1.79 0.77 -23.66
CA THR A 38 -3.11 1.04 -23.07
C THR A 38 -3.69 2.35 -23.60
N LYS A 39 -5.03 2.48 -23.49
CA LYS A 39 -5.74 3.66 -23.98
C LYS A 39 -6.50 4.29 -22.82
N SER A 40 -6.00 5.44 -22.35
CA SER A 40 -6.57 6.23 -21.26
C SER A 40 -6.91 5.38 -20.02
N LEU A 41 -5.99 4.47 -19.64
CA LEU A 41 -6.16 3.71 -18.41
C LEU A 41 -6.13 4.66 -17.23
N ASN A 42 -7.15 4.60 -16.36
CA ASN A 42 -7.25 5.46 -15.21
C ASN A 42 -6.10 5.25 -14.21
N VAL A 43 -5.40 6.31 -13.86
CA VAL A 43 -4.37 6.33 -12.83
C VAL A 43 -4.75 7.36 -11.78
N PHE A 44 -5.10 6.90 -10.59
CA PHE A 44 -5.50 7.75 -9.48
C PHE A 44 -4.26 8.19 -8.70
N ALA A 45 -4.05 9.49 -8.57
CA ALA A 45 -2.85 10.05 -7.95
C ALA A 45 -3.14 11.28 -7.09
N MET A 46 -2.39 11.43 -6.02
CA MET A 46 -2.37 12.65 -5.22
C MET A 46 -1.73 13.81 -6.02
N PRO A 47 -1.99 15.08 -5.67
CA PRO A 47 -1.59 16.24 -6.49
C PRO A 47 -0.10 16.33 -6.83
N ARG A 48 0.80 16.04 -5.88
CA ARG A 48 2.25 16.06 -6.14
C ARG A 48 2.66 14.85 -7.00
N MET A 49 2.03 13.68 -6.80
CA MET A 49 2.24 12.50 -7.64
C MET A 49 1.77 12.74 -9.09
N GLU A 50 0.62 13.38 -9.28
CA GLU A 50 0.15 13.81 -10.60
C GLU A 50 1.18 14.74 -11.27
N LYS A 51 1.62 15.77 -10.54
CA LYS A 51 2.64 16.71 -11.04
C LYS A 51 3.95 15.99 -11.40
N PHE A 52 4.37 15.03 -10.59
CA PHE A 52 5.55 14.22 -10.85
C PHE A 52 5.43 13.45 -12.16
N LEU A 53 4.34 12.74 -12.38
CA LEU A 53 4.11 11.95 -13.60
C LEU A 53 4.04 12.82 -14.86
N ARG A 54 3.39 13.99 -14.77
CA ARG A 54 3.23 14.90 -15.94
C ARG A 54 4.51 15.60 -16.32
N ASN A 55 5.43 15.83 -15.39
CA ASN A 55 6.60 16.67 -15.62
C ASN A 55 7.92 15.90 -15.76
N ASN A 56 7.91 14.59 -15.60
CA ASN A 56 9.13 13.80 -15.65
C ASN A 56 9.03 12.70 -16.73
N GLY A 57 10.00 12.70 -17.66
CA GLY A 57 10.17 11.58 -18.55
C GLY A 57 10.74 10.35 -17.83
N PRO A 58 10.38 9.13 -18.25
CA PRO A 58 9.51 8.83 -19.40
C PRO A 58 8.00 8.84 -19.06
N TRP A 59 7.59 9.10 -17.83
CA TRP A 59 6.20 9.01 -17.36
C TRP A 59 5.27 10.01 -18.06
N SER A 60 5.75 11.22 -18.33
CA SER A 60 4.98 12.23 -19.07
C SER A 60 4.57 11.76 -20.46
N GLN A 61 5.37 10.92 -21.11
CA GLN A 61 5.05 10.32 -22.41
C GLN A 61 3.78 9.47 -22.35
N LEU A 62 3.55 8.73 -21.23
CA LEU A 62 2.33 7.93 -21.06
C LEU A 62 1.06 8.81 -21.02
N VAL A 63 1.19 10.02 -20.48
CA VAL A 63 0.10 11.01 -20.43
C VAL A 63 -0.10 11.63 -21.82
N ASP A 64 0.97 12.07 -22.45
CA ASP A 64 0.95 12.75 -23.75
C ASP A 64 0.39 11.83 -24.85
N TYR A 65 0.73 10.56 -24.82
CA TYR A 65 0.23 9.55 -25.75
C TYR A 65 -1.10 8.94 -25.37
N LYS A 66 -1.70 9.41 -24.26
CA LYS A 66 -2.98 8.90 -23.74
C LYS A 66 -2.95 7.40 -23.47
N ASN A 67 -1.81 6.88 -23.04
CA ASN A 67 -1.76 5.52 -22.50
C ASN A 67 -2.43 5.47 -21.14
N ILE A 68 -2.27 6.55 -20.34
CA ILE A 68 -2.93 6.74 -19.05
C ILE A 68 -3.72 8.05 -19.01
N GLU A 69 -4.74 8.08 -18.17
CA GLU A 69 -5.45 9.29 -17.78
C GLU A 69 -5.32 9.45 -16.26
N ILE A 70 -4.74 10.58 -15.82
CA ILE A 70 -4.54 10.82 -14.38
C ILE A 70 -5.79 11.45 -13.81
N LEU A 71 -6.37 10.78 -12.81
CA LEU A 71 -7.53 11.23 -12.04
C LEU A 71 -7.08 11.68 -10.65
N PRO A 72 -7.52 12.86 -10.19
CA PRO A 72 -7.04 13.42 -8.93
C PRO A 72 -7.61 12.69 -7.72
N LEU A 73 -6.76 12.51 -6.72
CA LEU A 73 -7.12 12.11 -5.36
C LEU A 73 -7.03 13.31 -4.42
N ALA A 74 -7.82 13.27 -3.36
CA ALA A 74 -7.69 14.19 -2.23
C ALA A 74 -7.73 13.41 -0.92
N ASP A 75 -6.92 13.84 0.05
CA ASP A 75 -6.83 13.19 1.35
C ASP A 75 -8.20 13.01 2.00
N GLN A 76 -8.48 11.81 2.47
CA GLN A 76 -9.71 11.40 3.16
C GLN A 76 -11.01 11.59 2.34
N VAL A 77 -10.91 11.74 1.02
CA VAL A 77 -12.08 11.85 0.14
C VAL A 77 -12.32 10.53 -0.59
N TRP A 78 -13.55 10.03 -0.51
CA TRP A 78 -13.94 8.80 -1.20
C TRP A 78 -14.01 8.98 -2.72
N VAL A 79 -13.40 8.06 -3.44
CA VAL A 79 -13.61 7.86 -4.88
C VAL A 79 -14.51 6.64 -5.06
N GLU A 80 -15.59 6.81 -5.77
CA GLU A 80 -16.52 5.71 -6.10
C GLU A 80 -16.12 5.08 -7.44
N LEU A 81 -16.00 3.76 -7.44
CA LEU A 81 -15.72 2.96 -8.62
C LEU A 81 -16.95 2.16 -9.04
N SER A 82 -16.90 1.60 -10.25
CA SER A 82 -17.93 0.66 -10.71
C SER A 82 -18.05 -0.54 -9.77
N GLY A 83 -19.25 -1.14 -9.69
CA GLY A 83 -19.49 -2.30 -8.83
C GLY A 83 -19.64 -1.98 -7.35
N GLY A 84 -19.80 -0.69 -6.98
CA GLY A 84 -20.02 -0.27 -5.59
C GLY A 84 -18.76 -0.28 -4.71
N ILE A 85 -17.59 -0.42 -5.32
CA ILE A 85 -16.32 -0.29 -4.63
C ILE A 85 -16.01 1.20 -4.43
N LYS A 86 -15.51 1.55 -3.25
CA LYS A 86 -15.04 2.88 -2.90
C LYS A 86 -13.60 2.80 -2.42
N VAL A 87 -12.81 3.81 -2.76
CA VAL A 87 -11.41 3.92 -2.32
C VAL A 87 -11.20 5.29 -1.71
N LYS A 88 -10.52 5.34 -0.57
CA LYS A 88 -10.21 6.57 0.14
C LYS A 88 -8.73 6.60 0.51
N PRO A 89 -7.96 7.60 0.06
CA PRO A 89 -6.58 7.78 0.49
C PRO A 89 -6.51 8.39 1.89
N TYR A 90 -5.49 8.01 2.65
CA TYR A 90 -5.05 8.65 3.88
C TYR A 90 -3.58 9.00 3.74
N GLN A 91 -3.23 10.25 3.89
CA GLN A 91 -1.81 10.63 3.95
C GLN A 91 -1.13 9.97 5.14
N VAL A 92 0.09 9.50 4.91
CA VAL A 92 0.94 8.89 5.93
C VAL A 92 2.32 9.55 5.92
N PRO A 93 3.00 9.66 7.08
CA PRO A 93 4.37 10.13 7.11
C PRO A 93 5.28 9.12 6.43
N HIS A 94 5.97 9.54 5.41
CA HIS A 94 7.02 8.79 4.74
C HIS A 94 7.94 9.76 4.02
N ARG A 95 9.09 9.29 3.53
CA ARG A 95 10.00 10.15 2.73
C ARG A 95 9.30 10.58 1.45
N ASP A 96 8.76 11.77 1.47
CA ASP A 96 7.90 12.32 0.42
C ASP A 96 8.64 13.34 -0.47
N GLU A 97 9.83 12.99 -0.93
CA GLU A 97 10.68 13.85 -1.74
C GLU A 97 9.97 14.34 -3.02
N PHE A 98 9.23 13.47 -3.68
CA PHE A 98 8.60 13.76 -4.98
C PHE A 98 7.08 13.80 -4.95
N SER A 99 6.44 13.11 -4.02
CA SER A 99 4.98 13.04 -3.92
C SER A 99 4.53 12.93 -2.47
N GLU A 100 3.23 13.09 -2.24
CA GLU A 100 2.61 12.59 -1.02
C GLU A 100 2.76 11.06 -0.97
N THR A 101 2.77 10.51 0.26
CA THR A 101 2.59 9.06 0.47
C THR A 101 1.22 8.82 1.09
N VAL A 102 0.50 7.82 0.57
CA VAL A 102 -0.85 7.49 1.04
C VAL A 102 -1.02 6.00 1.30
N ALA A 103 -1.81 5.69 2.33
CA ALA A 103 -2.50 4.43 2.48
C ALA A 103 -3.86 4.50 1.77
N PHE A 104 -4.46 3.35 1.47
CA PHE A 104 -5.80 3.29 0.91
C PHE A 104 -6.74 2.46 1.78
N GLU A 105 -7.92 3.02 2.08
CA GLU A 105 -9.05 2.23 2.54
C GLU A 105 -9.91 1.85 1.34
N VAL A 106 -10.08 0.57 1.10
CA VAL A 106 -10.94 0.03 0.04
C VAL A 106 -12.18 -0.58 0.69
N LYS A 107 -13.34 -0.22 0.21
CA LYS A 107 -14.62 -0.66 0.79
C LYS A 107 -15.58 -1.15 -0.29
N SER A 108 -16.16 -2.32 -0.06
CA SER A 108 -17.33 -2.84 -0.78
C SER A 108 -18.61 -2.61 0.05
N SER A 109 -19.72 -3.19 -0.39
CA SER A 109 -20.96 -3.21 0.41
C SER A 109 -20.88 -4.08 1.66
N LYS A 110 -19.92 -5.02 1.74
CA LYS A 110 -19.83 -6.01 2.82
C LYS A 110 -18.55 -5.91 3.64
N LYS A 111 -17.44 -5.58 3.04
CA LYS A 111 -16.13 -5.59 3.68
C LYS A 111 -15.29 -4.37 3.33
N SER A 112 -14.33 -4.10 4.19
CA SER A 112 -13.37 -3.01 4.05
C SER A 112 -11.95 -3.50 4.33
N VAL A 113 -10.97 -2.87 3.64
CA VAL A 113 -9.56 -3.20 3.71
C VAL A 113 -8.75 -1.93 3.88
N LEU A 114 -7.78 -1.93 4.78
CA LEU A 114 -6.70 -0.94 4.82
C LEU A 114 -5.47 -1.52 4.10
N PHE A 115 -4.94 -0.80 3.13
CA PHE A 115 -3.69 -1.12 2.44
C PHE A 115 -2.67 -0.01 2.72
N LEU A 116 -1.65 -0.32 3.51
CA LEU A 116 -0.63 0.62 3.98
C LEU A 116 0.76 -0.02 3.82
N PRO A 117 1.38 0.07 2.63
CA PRO A 117 2.65 -0.61 2.36
C PRO A 117 3.87 0.12 2.92
N ASP A 118 3.82 1.44 3.04
CA ASP A 118 4.94 2.26 3.51
C ASP A 118 4.51 3.33 4.49
N ILE A 119 5.24 3.43 5.60
CA ILE A 119 5.08 4.49 6.59
C ILE A 119 6.37 4.64 7.41
N ASP A 120 6.70 5.87 7.82
CA ASP A 120 7.87 6.12 8.69
C ASP A 120 7.65 5.61 10.11
N SER A 121 6.49 5.92 10.70
CA SER A 121 6.23 5.67 12.12
C SER A 121 4.74 5.81 12.47
N TRP A 122 4.21 4.89 13.25
CA TRP A 122 2.84 4.96 13.80
C TRP A 122 2.65 6.18 14.70
N ALA A 123 3.69 6.56 15.47
CA ALA A 123 3.66 7.72 16.34
C ALA A 123 3.55 9.03 15.56
N LYS A 124 4.31 9.16 14.46
CA LYS A 124 4.20 10.32 13.57
C LYS A 124 2.83 10.38 12.87
N TRP A 125 2.29 9.25 12.43
CA TRP A 125 0.96 9.23 11.82
C TRP A 125 -0.11 9.78 12.77
N LYS A 126 -0.01 9.43 14.05
CA LYS A 126 -0.89 9.98 15.07
C LYS A 126 -0.66 11.48 15.33
N SER A 127 0.59 11.90 15.50
CA SER A 127 0.91 13.28 15.90
C SER A 127 0.74 14.31 14.77
N GLU A 128 1.05 13.93 13.54
CA GLU A 128 1.08 14.83 12.39
C GLU A 128 -0.21 14.78 11.56
N TYR A 129 -0.84 13.59 11.47
CA TYR A 129 -2.02 13.35 10.63
C TYR A 129 -3.29 13.01 11.42
N GLY A 130 -3.19 12.84 12.76
CA GLY A 130 -4.33 12.55 13.62
C GLY A 130 -4.89 11.13 13.51
N HIS A 131 -4.15 10.18 12.94
CA HIS A 131 -4.60 8.79 12.75
C HIS A 131 -3.87 7.80 13.64
N SER A 132 -4.60 7.06 14.44
CA SER A 132 -4.08 5.96 15.25
C SER A 132 -4.17 4.64 14.48
N LEU A 133 -3.10 3.85 14.50
CA LEU A 133 -3.08 2.52 13.87
C LEU A 133 -4.22 1.63 14.41
N GLN A 134 -4.40 1.59 15.74
CA GLN A 134 -5.43 0.78 16.36
C GLN A 134 -6.84 1.17 15.88
N GLU A 135 -7.14 2.47 15.82
CA GLU A 135 -8.43 2.97 15.33
C GLU A 135 -8.66 2.63 13.86
N ARG A 136 -7.62 2.73 13.03
CA ARG A 136 -7.75 2.41 11.59
C ARG A 136 -7.94 0.92 11.37
N VAL A 137 -7.24 0.05 12.11
CA VAL A 137 -7.41 -1.40 12.03
C VAL A 137 -8.76 -1.83 12.59
N ALA A 138 -9.20 -1.24 13.69
CA ALA A 138 -10.53 -1.53 14.26
C ALA A 138 -11.68 -1.17 13.29
N ALA A 139 -11.48 -0.18 12.43
CA ALA A 139 -12.50 0.30 11.49
C ALA A 139 -12.63 -0.55 10.20
N VAL A 140 -11.77 -1.54 9.99
CA VAL A 140 -11.74 -2.38 8.78
C VAL A 140 -11.82 -3.86 9.10
N ASP A 141 -12.14 -4.66 8.09
CA ASP A 141 -12.19 -6.13 8.21
C ASP A 141 -10.82 -6.78 7.99
N LEU A 142 -9.96 -6.16 7.18
CA LEU A 142 -8.61 -6.61 6.88
C LEU A 142 -7.65 -5.41 6.86
N ALA A 143 -6.42 -5.60 7.30
CA ALA A 143 -5.38 -4.57 7.28
C ALA A 143 -4.07 -5.16 6.74
N PHE A 144 -3.58 -4.63 5.63
CA PHE A 144 -2.29 -4.94 5.05
C PHE A 144 -1.31 -3.83 5.44
N LEU A 145 -0.35 -4.14 6.30
CA LEU A 145 0.50 -3.16 6.96
C LEU A 145 1.97 -3.32 6.57
N ASP A 146 2.68 -2.20 6.56
CA ASP A 146 4.13 -2.13 6.36
C ASP A 146 4.85 -3.09 7.31
N ALA A 147 5.69 -3.92 6.74
CA ALA A 147 6.51 -4.89 7.41
C ALA A 147 7.92 -4.98 6.81
N THR A 148 8.45 -3.83 6.39
CA THR A 148 9.74 -3.76 5.70
C THR A 148 10.84 -4.49 6.47
N PHE A 149 10.91 -4.30 7.80
CA PHE A 149 11.90 -4.95 8.66
C PHE A 149 11.23 -5.70 9.83
N PHE A 150 11.83 -6.82 10.23
CA PHE A 150 11.34 -7.59 11.37
C PHE A 150 11.70 -6.92 12.71
N ASP A 151 13.00 -6.67 12.94
CA ASP A 151 13.51 -6.03 14.15
C ASP A 151 14.71 -5.12 13.86
N ASN A 152 15.30 -4.54 14.92
CA ASN A 152 16.46 -3.65 14.82
C ASN A 152 17.80 -4.38 14.63
N ASN A 153 17.83 -5.70 14.56
CA ASN A 153 19.06 -6.50 14.35
C ASN A 153 19.20 -6.97 12.90
N GLU A 154 18.20 -6.68 12.04
CA GLU A 154 18.12 -7.24 10.69
C GLU A 154 19.28 -6.80 9.78
N LEU A 155 19.83 -5.60 9.96
CA LEU A 155 20.94 -5.10 9.16
C LEU A 155 22.19 -4.88 10.04
N PRO A 156 23.06 -5.89 10.20
CA PRO A 156 24.27 -5.75 11.00
C PRO A 156 25.15 -4.61 10.49
N GLY A 157 25.60 -3.77 11.41
CA GLY A 157 26.49 -2.64 11.10
C GLY A 157 25.79 -1.38 10.60
N ARG A 158 24.47 -1.33 10.57
CA ARG A 158 23.69 -0.12 10.32
C ARG A 158 22.91 0.30 11.55
N ASP A 159 22.83 1.60 11.78
CA ASP A 159 21.88 2.14 12.74
C ASP A 159 20.46 2.06 12.15
N MET A 160 19.70 1.09 12.62
CA MET A 160 18.34 0.85 12.15
C MET A 160 17.38 1.99 12.55
N SER A 161 17.70 2.80 13.57
CA SER A 161 16.85 3.94 13.96
C SER A 161 16.79 5.05 12.89
N GLU A 162 17.79 5.10 12.01
CA GLU A 162 17.83 6.03 10.88
C GLU A 162 16.98 5.57 9.68
N ILE A 163 16.51 4.34 9.71
CA ILE A 163 15.71 3.77 8.60
C ILE A 163 14.23 3.90 8.95
N PRO A 164 13.50 4.77 8.25
CA PRO A 164 12.13 5.13 8.60
C PRO A 164 11.13 4.06 8.14
N HIS A 165 10.93 3.05 8.93
CA HIS A 165 9.85 2.07 8.86
C HIS A 165 9.63 1.50 10.26
N PRO A 166 8.40 1.30 10.72
CA PRO A 166 8.14 0.56 11.94
C PRO A 166 8.59 -0.89 11.78
N ARG A 167 9.12 -1.48 12.84
CA ARG A 167 9.46 -2.91 12.84
C ARG A 167 8.21 -3.75 13.03
N ILE A 168 8.21 -4.97 12.51
CA ILE A 168 7.09 -5.90 12.74
C ILE A 168 6.89 -6.09 14.25
N VAL A 169 7.97 -6.26 15.01
CA VAL A 169 7.89 -6.41 16.49
C VAL A 169 7.22 -5.20 17.14
N GLU A 170 7.55 -3.98 16.73
CA GLU A 170 6.95 -2.75 17.23
C GLU A 170 5.46 -2.66 16.87
N THR A 171 5.11 -3.04 15.65
CA THR A 171 3.71 -3.08 15.20
C THR A 171 2.91 -4.10 16.02
N MET A 172 3.46 -5.28 16.28
CA MET A 172 2.82 -6.29 17.11
C MET A 172 2.62 -5.82 18.56
N GLU A 173 3.59 -5.08 19.15
CA GLU A 173 3.48 -4.49 20.49
C GLU A 173 2.31 -3.49 20.59
N VAL A 174 2.03 -2.74 19.54
CA VAL A 174 0.88 -1.83 19.48
C VAL A 174 -0.45 -2.56 19.71
N PHE A 175 -0.52 -3.84 19.31
CA PHE A 175 -1.72 -4.67 19.40
C PHE A 175 -1.71 -5.69 20.54
N ASP A 176 -0.65 -5.77 21.37
CA ASP A 176 -0.51 -6.83 22.38
C ASP A 176 -1.70 -6.93 23.35
N ASN A 177 -2.28 -5.78 23.71
CA ASN A 177 -3.42 -5.72 24.63
C ASN A 177 -4.79 -5.75 23.94
N LEU A 178 -4.83 -5.93 22.63
CA LEU A 178 -6.09 -6.02 21.88
C LEU A 178 -6.59 -7.47 21.78
N PRO A 179 -7.91 -7.66 21.60
CA PRO A 179 -8.47 -8.97 21.35
C PRO A 179 -7.82 -9.66 20.15
N GLU A 180 -7.76 -10.98 20.18
CA GLU A 180 -7.21 -11.79 19.09
C GLU A 180 -7.90 -11.52 17.75
N SER A 181 -9.20 -11.20 17.78
CA SER A 181 -9.97 -10.81 16.58
C SER A 181 -9.44 -9.56 15.87
N GLU A 182 -8.76 -8.66 16.57
CA GLU A 182 -8.13 -7.49 15.96
C GLU A 182 -6.76 -7.85 15.33
N LYS A 183 -6.02 -8.74 15.98
CA LYS A 183 -4.74 -9.26 15.46
C LYS A 183 -4.95 -10.08 14.17
N ASP A 184 -6.00 -10.90 14.15
CA ASP A 184 -6.36 -11.76 13.01
C ASP A 184 -6.69 -10.99 11.72
N LYS A 185 -7.02 -9.71 11.81
CA LYS A 185 -7.23 -8.82 10.67
C LYS A 185 -5.94 -8.40 9.99
N VAL A 186 -4.79 -8.47 10.70
CA VAL A 186 -3.52 -7.89 10.27
C VAL A 186 -2.73 -8.87 9.41
N TYR A 187 -2.36 -8.40 8.23
CA TYR A 187 -1.48 -9.07 7.27
C TYR A 187 -0.26 -8.20 7.03
N PHE A 188 0.91 -8.69 7.32
CA PHE A 188 2.17 -8.03 7.02
C PHE A 188 2.52 -8.15 5.55
N ILE A 189 2.91 -7.03 4.92
CA ILE A 189 3.28 -6.91 3.51
C ILE A 189 4.59 -6.12 3.37
N HIS A 190 5.09 -5.95 2.14
CA HIS A 190 6.23 -5.07 1.83
C HIS A 190 7.55 -5.49 2.51
N LEU A 191 7.78 -6.79 2.71
CA LEU A 191 8.98 -7.29 3.38
C LEU A 191 10.24 -7.04 2.54
N ASN A 192 11.25 -6.41 3.14
CA ASN A 192 12.56 -6.25 2.53
C ASN A 192 13.21 -7.63 2.24
N HIS A 193 14.13 -7.66 1.29
CA HIS A 193 14.82 -8.91 0.93
C HIS A 193 15.62 -9.53 2.08
N THR A 194 16.04 -8.73 3.07
CA THR A 194 16.75 -9.17 4.28
C THR A 194 15.80 -9.69 5.37
N ASN A 195 14.50 -9.36 5.29
CA ASN A 195 13.55 -9.68 6.35
C ASN A 195 13.38 -11.20 6.52
N PRO A 196 13.75 -11.77 7.70
CA PRO A 196 13.66 -13.20 7.93
C PRO A 196 12.23 -13.74 7.89
N ALA A 197 11.22 -12.90 8.12
CA ALA A 197 9.82 -13.30 8.07
C ALA A 197 9.34 -13.75 6.68
N ARG A 198 10.13 -13.51 5.62
CA ARG A 198 9.87 -14.04 4.28
C ARG A 198 9.95 -15.57 4.20
N PHE A 199 10.58 -16.21 5.18
CA PHE A 199 10.80 -17.64 5.20
C PHE A 199 9.95 -18.29 6.29
N PHE A 200 8.97 -19.10 5.91
CA PHE A 200 8.03 -19.76 6.84
C PHE A 200 8.70 -20.71 7.85
N THR A 201 9.96 -21.07 7.63
CA THR A 201 10.76 -21.87 8.57
C THR A 201 11.52 -21.03 9.59
N SER A 202 11.59 -19.71 9.42
CA SER A 202 12.32 -18.82 10.31
C SER A 202 11.64 -18.65 11.68
N SER A 203 12.43 -18.27 12.68
CA SER A 203 11.88 -17.91 14.00
C SER A 203 10.98 -16.68 13.94
N ALA A 204 11.33 -15.70 13.11
CA ALA A 204 10.53 -14.49 12.88
C ALA A 204 9.13 -14.81 12.35
N TYR A 205 9.03 -15.67 11.33
CA TYR A 205 7.73 -16.10 10.81
C TYR A 205 6.89 -16.83 11.86
N LYS A 206 7.53 -17.72 12.65
CA LYS A 206 6.85 -18.44 13.72
C LYS A 206 6.34 -17.51 14.81
N ASP A 207 7.16 -16.54 15.26
CA ASP A 207 6.77 -15.56 16.26
C ASP A 207 5.54 -14.75 15.81
N ILE A 208 5.53 -14.27 14.57
CA ILE A 208 4.39 -13.57 13.98
C ILE A 208 3.11 -14.44 14.04
N SER A 209 3.23 -15.69 13.60
CA SER A 209 2.08 -16.60 13.53
C SER A 209 1.56 -17.00 14.90
N GLU A 210 2.46 -17.28 15.87
CA GLU A 210 2.13 -17.65 17.25
C GLU A 210 1.45 -16.51 18.00
N ARG A 211 1.75 -15.25 17.64
CA ARG A 211 1.11 -14.05 18.19
C ARG A 211 -0.22 -13.68 17.50
N GLY A 212 -0.69 -14.50 16.55
CA GLY A 212 -1.99 -14.35 15.89
C GLY A 212 -2.01 -13.44 14.65
N TYR A 213 -0.84 -13.05 14.13
CA TYR A 213 -0.72 -12.24 12.91
C TYR A 213 -0.45 -13.10 11.68
N LYS A 214 -0.55 -12.49 10.50
CA LYS A 214 -0.35 -13.16 9.23
C LYS A 214 0.64 -12.41 8.35
N ILE A 215 1.26 -13.14 7.43
CA ILE A 215 2.07 -12.57 6.35
C ILE A 215 1.33 -12.88 5.05
N ALA A 216 1.04 -11.86 4.26
CA ALA A 216 0.40 -12.06 2.97
C ALA A 216 1.40 -12.64 1.97
N ASN A 217 0.98 -13.64 1.22
CA ASN A 217 1.78 -14.30 0.20
C ASN A 217 1.30 -13.93 -1.20
N SER A 218 2.20 -14.04 -2.19
CA SER A 218 1.81 -13.96 -3.59
C SER A 218 0.78 -15.04 -3.89
N ASN A 219 -0.33 -14.70 -4.51
CA ASN A 219 -1.48 -15.53 -4.81
C ASN A 219 -2.54 -15.69 -3.70
N ASP A 220 -2.34 -15.13 -2.51
CA ASP A 220 -3.43 -15.03 -1.55
C ASP A 220 -4.58 -14.22 -2.19
N ARG A 221 -5.82 -14.67 -1.92
CA ARG A 221 -7.03 -14.03 -2.46
C ARG A 221 -7.97 -13.68 -1.31
N PHE A 222 -8.39 -12.41 -1.31
CA PHE A 222 -9.30 -11.86 -0.31
C PHE A 222 -10.58 -11.41 -1.00
N CYS A 223 -11.71 -12.01 -0.65
CA CYS A 223 -13.02 -11.62 -1.19
C CYS A 223 -13.60 -10.47 -0.36
N LEU A 224 -14.03 -9.42 -1.06
CA LEU A 224 -14.69 -8.25 -0.44
C LEU A 224 -16.21 -8.29 -0.58
N ASP A 225 -16.76 -9.27 -1.24
CA ASP A 225 -18.17 -9.51 -1.50
C ASP A 225 -18.75 -10.68 -0.67
#